data_dd0872f846791eb9367f963151278554
#
_entry.id   dd0872f846791eb9367f963151278554
#
_cell.length_a   1.000
_cell.length_b   1.000
_cell.length_c   1.000
_cell.angle_alpha   90.00
_cell.angle_beta   90.00
_cell.angle_gamma   90.00
#
_symmetry.space_group_name_H-M   'P 1'
#
loop_
_entity.id
_entity.type
_entity.pdbx_description
1 polymer ?
#
loop_
_entity_poly.entity_id
_entity_poly.type
_entity_poly.pdbx_seq_one_letter_code
_entity_poly.pdbx_strand_id
1 'polypeptide(L)'
;MLIIHSISLHLHRMKKKKNKKKPASKGKLINSVLVVFEKNQGRPLNYKQIARELNITSANSRKVIIDILQDLVNSEKLKEIERGKYELKANSRVLLGEILFTRSGSGFVALEGQNRDIYIHARNARNALNGDKVEIRIIKAGMGGKRSEGKVVSVAERAKTDFVGILEVSEKYAFVVPNDDKTPVDFFIPLDKLNGAKHGEVVLVKMTSWSADQKSPYGKIVEVFGNPEDNNVEMRSILANKGFTTGFQRVVEREAEQIPLEISKEEIAKRKDFRDVLTFTIDPADAKDFDDALSFRKLENGNIEVGVHIADVTHYIKPGSALDEEAINRATSVYLVDRVIPMLPERLSNGVCSLRPNEEKLCFAAVFEIDNDAKVLSTWIGRTVIYSDKRFTYEDVQETIEAKDGLYVDEILQLN
;
A
#
# COMPACT_ATOMS: atom_id res chain seq x y z
N MET A 1 -10.56 -4.87 25.49
CA MET A 1 -9.11 -5.07 25.58
C MET A 1 -8.79 -6.25 26.47
N LEU A 2 -9.15 -7.49 26.08
CA LEU A 2 -8.84 -8.72 26.84
C LEU A 2 -9.29 -9.98 26.05
N ILE A 3 -8.75 -10.24 24.84
CA ILE A 3 -8.80 -11.57 24.19
C ILE A 3 -7.57 -11.67 23.24
N ILE A 4 -6.35 -11.62 23.75
CA ILE A 4 -5.13 -12.05 23.05
C ILE A 4 -4.15 -12.64 24.07
N HIS A 5 -4.57 -13.65 24.83
CA HIS A 5 -3.61 -14.29 25.78
C HIS A 5 -3.79 -15.81 25.93
N SER A 6 -4.32 -16.52 24.95
CA SER A 6 -4.52 -17.99 25.07
C SER A 6 -4.05 -18.84 23.87
N ILE A 7 -3.16 -18.37 23.00
CA ILE A 7 -2.61 -19.20 21.90
C ILE A 7 -1.08 -19.36 21.98
N SER A 8 -0.48 -19.27 23.14
CA SER A 8 1.00 -19.41 23.28
C SER A 8 1.50 -20.66 24.02
N LEU A 9 0.70 -21.69 24.25
CA LEU A 9 1.15 -22.84 25.06
C LEU A 9 0.99 -24.24 24.45
N HIS A 10 0.92 -24.38 23.12
CA HIS A 10 0.80 -25.74 22.50
C HIS A 10 1.83 -26.09 21.42
N LEU A 11 2.96 -25.38 21.34
CA LEU A 11 4.04 -25.64 20.36
C LEU A 11 5.38 -26.04 20.99
N HIS A 12 5.39 -26.79 22.07
CA HIS A 12 6.64 -27.26 22.69
C HIS A 12 6.68 -28.78 22.85
N ARG A 13 6.50 -29.55 21.77
CA ARG A 13 6.95 -30.96 21.67
C ARG A 13 6.90 -31.50 20.24
N MET A 14 7.79 -31.06 19.35
CA MET A 14 8.15 -31.86 18.18
C MET A 14 9.65 -32.09 18.12
N LYS A 15 9.99 -33.35 18.23
CA LYS A 15 11.36 -33.91 18.24
C LYS A 15 12.14 -33.44 17.01
N LYS A 16 13.35 -32.94 17.22
CA LYS A 16 14.36 -32.69 16.18
C LYS A 16 14.62 -33.93 15.34
N LYS A 17 14.02 -34.05 14.16
CA LYS A 17 14.51 -34.92 13.10
C LYS A 17 15.73 -34.23 12.46
N LYS A 18 16.90 -34.87 12.50
CA LYS A 18 18.09 -34.49 11.75
C LYS A 18 17.76 -34.56 10.24
N ASN A 19 17.41 -33.45 9.62
CA ASN A 19 17.32 -33.34 8.17
C ASN A 19 18.74 -33.31 7.59
N LYS A 20 19.12 -34.38 6.87
CA LYS A 20 20.26 -34.36 5.95
C LYS A 20 20.02 -33.28 4.91
N LYS A 21 20.76 -32.14 5.00
CA LYS A 21 20.73 -31.07 4.00
C LYS A 21 21.13 -31.65 2.65
N LYS A 22 20.20 -31.56 1.65
CA LYS A 22 20.54 -31.76 0.24
C LYS A 22 21.66 -30.79 -0.15
N PRO A 23 22.61 -31.16 -1.02
CA PRO A 23 23.68 -30.26 -1.45
C PRO A 23 23.06 -29.02 -2.09
N ALA A 24 23.49 -27.83 -1.64
CA ALA A 24 23.06 -26.56 -2.18
C ALA A 24 23.40 -26.52 -3.69
N SER A 25 22.46 -26.09 -4.54
CA SER A 25 22.73 -25.92 -5.97
C SER A 25 23.94 -24.99 -6.17
N LYS A 26 24.78 -25.26 -7.19
CA LYS A 26 26.01 -24.48 -7.51
C LYS A 26 25.75 -22.97 -7.45
N GLY A 27 24.58 -22.51 -7.92
CA GLY A 27 24.18 -21.10 -7.88
C GLY A 27 24.00 -20.52 -6.46
N LYS A 28 23.42 -21.29 -5.53
CA LYS A 28 23.30 -20.85 -4.13
C LYS A 28 24.67 -20.75 -3.44
N LEU A 29 25.59 -21.63 -3.79
CA LEU A 29 26.94 -21.62 -3.23
C LEU A 29 27.76 -20.43 -3.77
N ILE A 30 27.62 -20.08 -5.04
CA ILE A 30 28.23 -18.87 -5.66
C ILE A 30 27.80 -17.61 -4.88
N ASN A 31 26.51 -17.45 -4.63
CA ASN A 31 26.00 -16.29 -3.88
C ASN A 31 26.56 -16.27 -2.43
N SER A 32 26.64 -17.42 -1.77
CA SER A 32 27.23 -17.52 -0.42
C SER A 32 28.71 -17.15 -0.41
N VAL A 33 29.49 -17.55 -1.40
CA VAL A 33 30.90 -17.18 -1.56
C VAL A 33 31.05 -15.67 -1.75
N LEU A 34 30.23 -15.05 -2.61
CA LEU A 34 30.24 -13.60 -2.82
C LEU A 34 29.90 -12.83 -1.53
N VAL A 35 28.92 -13.28 -0.74
CA VAL A 35 28.57 -12.69 0.56
C VAL A 35 29.74 -12.73 1.55
N VAL A 36 30.58 -13.81 1.53
CA VAL A 36 31.78 -13.87 2.36
C VAL A 36 32.78 -12.79 1.97
N PHE A 37 33.00 -12.57 0.67
CA PHE A 37 33.87 -11.48 0.20
C PHE A 37 33.32 -10.10 0.54
N GLU A 38 32.00 -9.93 0.49
CA GLU A 38 31.33 -8.67 0.87
C GLU A 38 31.51 -8.33 2.35
N LYS A 39 31.43 -9.33 3.21
CA LYS A 39 31.72 -9.15 4.65
C LYS A 39 33.17 -8.81 4.94
N ASN A 40 34.09 -9.23 4.07
CA ASN A 40 35.52 -9.08 4.23
C ASN A 40 36.15 -8.16 3.15
N GLN A 41 35.43 -7.10 2.75
CA GLN A 41 35.90 -6.18 1.70
C GLN A 41 37.29 -5.58 2.01
N GLY A 42 38.14 -5.52 0.95
CA GLY A 42 39.50 -5.05 1.08
C GLY A 42 40.49 -6.03 1.76
N ARG A 43 40.02 -7.23 2.07
CA ARG A 43 40.87 -8.30 2.65
C ARG A 43 40.92 -9.48 1.69
N PRO A 44 42.10 -9.85 1.14
CA PRO A 44 42.23 -11.06 0.33
C PRO A 44 41.93 -12.32 1.12
N LEU A 45 41.06 -13.18 0.58
CA LEU A 45 40.67 -14.44 1.19
C LEU A 45 41.09 -15.64 0.35
N ASN A 46 41.49 -16.73 1.02
CA ASN A 46 41.74 -18.00 0.36
C ASN A 46 40.55 -18.97 0.57
N TYR A 47 40.52 -20.08 -0.22
CA TYR A 47 39.40 -21.04 -0.17
C TYR A 47 39.21 -21.67 1.21
N LYS A 48 40.26 -21.79 2.05
CA LYS A 48 40.15 -22.36 3.40
C LYS A 48 39.41 -21.41 4.36
N GLN A 49 39.71 -20.12 4.25
CA GLN A 49 39.01 -19.06 5.01
C GLN A 49 37.54 -18.99 4.65
N ILE A 50 37.23 -19.01 3.34
CA ILE A 50 35.86 -19.01 2.83
C ILE A 50 35.11 -20.27 3.28
N ALA A 51 35.71 -21.45 3.15
CA ALA A 51 35.11 -22.70 3.61
C ALA A 51 34.79 -22.67 5.11
N ARG A 52 35.66 -22.06 5.93
CA ARG A 52 35.45 -21.91 7.37
C ARG A 52 34.26 -21.00 7.67
N GLU A 53 34.15 -19.85 7.00
CA GLU A 53 33.02 -18.92 7.17
C GLU A 53 31.69 -19.52 6.74
N LEU A 54 31.72 -20.37 5.72
CA LEU A 54 30.52 -21.08 5.22
C LEU A 54 30.24 -22.39 5.98
N ASN A 55 31.05 -22.76 7.03
CA ASN A 55 30.96 -24.00 7.76
C ASN A 55 31.05 -25.26 6.85
N ILE A 56 31.87 -25.21 5.80
CA ILE A 56 32.07 -26.29 4.84
C ILE A 56 33.31 -27.11 5.24
N THR A 57 33.09 -28.35 5.68
CA THR A 57 34.11 -29.25 6.15
C THR A 57 34.52 -30.34 5.13
N SER A 58 33.62 -30.71 4.21
CA SER A 58 33.81 -31.74 3.20
C SER A 58 34.90 -31.37 2.17
N ALA A 59 35.82 -32.29 1.89
CA ALA A 59 36.87 -32.13 0.89
C ALA A 59 36.31 -31.87 -0.52
N ASN A 60 35.24 -32.58 -0.91
CA ASN A 60 34.57 -32.39 -2.20
C ASN A 60 33.93 -30.99 -2.32
N SER A 61 33.28 -30.51 -1.25
CA SER A 61 32.69 -29.17 -1.26
C SER A 61 33.75 -28.05 -1.30
N ARG A 62 34.93 -28.29 -0.73
CA ARG A 62 36.07 -27.35 -0.84
C ARG A 62 36.61 -27.24 -2.26
N LYS A 63 36.65 -28.37 -3.03
CA LYS A 63 37.01 -28.34 -4.45
C LYS A 63 36.02 -27.47 -5.23
N VAL A 64 34.73 -27.62 -4.98
CA VAL A 64 33.70 -26.78 -5.61
C VAL A 64 33.89 -25.28 -5.32
N ILE A 65 34.35 -24.90 -4.12
CA ILE A 65 34.69 -23.50 -3.81
C ILE A 65 35.85 -23.03 -4.68
N ILE A 66 36.88 -23.84 -4.90
CA ILE A 66 38.04 -23.49 -5.77
C ILE A 66 37.55 -23.23 -7.22
N ASP A 67 36.68 -24.12 -7.74
CA ASP A 67 36.12 -23.97 -9.07
C ASP A 67 35.27 -22.69 -9.19
N ILE A 68 34.47 -22.41 -8.15
CA ILE A 68 33.68 -21.17 -8.08
C ILE A 68 34.58 -19.93 -8.06
N LEU A 69 35.68 -19.96 -7.30
CA LEU A 69 36.62 -18.83 -7.25
C LEU A 69 37.23 -18.56 -8.62
N GLN A 70 37.60 -19.62 -9.34
CA GLN A 70 38.13 -19.50 -10.69
C GLN A 70 37.07 -18.97 -11.67
N ASP A 71 35.82 -19.47 -11.61
CA ASP A 71 34.73 -18.97 -12.42
C ASP A 71 34.45 -17.48 -12.14
N LEU A 72 34.56 -17.05 -10.88
CA LEU A 72 34.39 -15.66 -10.47
C LEU A 72 35.55 -14.75 -10.93
N VAL A 73 36.76 -15.27 -11.02
CA VAL A 73 37.91 -14.55 -11.63
C VAL A 73 37.72 -14.43 -13.14
N ASN A 74 37.37 -15.51 -13.82
CA ASN A 74 37.12 -15.52 -15.26
C ASN A 74 35.94 -14.59 -15.65
N SER A 75 34.93 -14.47 -14.79
CA SER A 75 33.80 -13.53 -14.98
C SER A 75 34.08 -12.12 -14.44
N GLU A 76 35.35 -11.79 -14.15
CA GLU A 76 35.80 -10.50 -13.66
C GLU A 76 35.17 -10.00 -12.35
N LYS A 77 34.55 -10.88 -11.57
CA LYS A 77 33.94 -10.55 -10.27
C LYS A 77 34.96 -10.52 -9.13
N LEU A 78 35.97 -11.36 -9.21
CA LEU A 78 37.11 -11.38 -8.31
C LEU A 78 38.42 -11.08 -9.06
N LYS A 79 39.41 -10.59 -8.33
CA LYS A 79 40.80 -10.57 -8.80
C LYS A 79 41.64 -11.45 -7.87
N GLU A 80 42.55 -12.21 -8.43
CA GLU A 80 43.59 -12.92 -7.68
C GLU A 80 44.72 -11.90 -7.39
N ILE A 81 44.96 -11.62 -6.11
CA ILE A 81 46.00 -10.68 -5.65
C ILE A 81 47.33 -11.38 -5.51
N GLU A 82 47.30 -12.57 -4.92
CA GLU A 82 48.41 -13.48 -4.76
C GLU A 82 47.90 -14.89 -5.06
N ARG A 83 48.80 -15.81 -5.37
CA ARG A 83 48.43 -17.20 -5.70
C ARG A 83 47.49 -17.81 -4.65
N GLY A 84 46.26 -18.09 -5.04
CA GLY A 84 45.20 -18.66 -4.20
C GLY A 84 44.59 -17.70 -3.19
N LYS A 85 44.84 -16.38 -3.29
CA LYS A 85 44.18 -15.34 -2.52
C LYS A 85 43.41 -14.39 -3.44
N TYR A 86 42.16 -14.27 -3.19
CA TYR A 86 41.21 -13.55 -4.03
C TYR A 86 40.61 -12.36 -3.26
N GLU A 87 40.30 -11.32 -3.99
CA GLU A 87 39.64 -10.13 -3.47
C GLU A 87 38.49 -9.75 -4.42
N LEU A 88 37.40 -9.21 -3.87
CA LEU A 88 36.31 -8.73 -4.68
C LEU A 88 36.76 -7.54 -5.54
N LYS A 89 36.57 -7.62 -6.85
CA LYS A 89 36.78 -6.45 -7.70
C LYS A 89 35.80 -5.35 -7.28
N ALA A 90 36.30 -4.22 -6.83
CA ALA A 90 35.49 -3.10 -6.30
C ALA A 90 34.39 -2.59 -7.27
N ASN A 91 34.34 -3.07 -8.50
CA ASN A 91 33.47 -2.65 -9.58
C ASN A 91 32.39 -3.68 -10.01
N SER A 92 32.29 -4.84 -9.36
CA SER A 92 31.62 -5.99 -9.99
C SER A 92 30.18 -6.26 -9.56
N ARG A 93 29.63 -5.64 -8.50
CA ARG A 93 28.25 -5.90 -8.06
C ARG A 93 27.40 -4.64 -8.07
N VAL A 94 26.35 -4.72 -8.86
CA VAL A 94 25.23 -3.80 -8.79
C VAL A 94 24.25 -4.37 -7.77
N LEU A 95 23.81 -3.56 -6.81
CA LEU A 95 22.82 -3.90 -5.77
C LEU A 95 21.55 -3.14 -6.06
N LEU A 96 20.40 -3.80 -5.90
CA LEU A 96 19.08 -3.18 -6.06
C LEU A 96 18.53 -2.84 -4.69
N GLY A 97 18.01 -1.62 -4.53
CA GLY A 97 17.36 -1.17 -3.31
C GLY A 97 16.55 0.10 -3.52
N GLU A 98 15.76 0.47 -2.52
CA GLU A 98 14.96 1.69 -2.50
C GLU A 98 15.78 2.86 -1.94
N ILE A 99 15.79 4.00 -2.64
CA ILE A 99 16.48 5.22 -2.20
C ILE A 99 15.53 6.18 -1.49
N LEU A 100 15.90 6.59 -0.29
CA LEU A 100 15.21 7.65 0.47
C LEU A 100 16.13 8.84 0.68
N PHE A 101 15.67 10.03 0.32
CA PHE A 101 16.43 11.26 0.45
C PHE A 101 16.15 11.99 1.77
N THR A 102 17.20 12.59 2.31
CA THR A 102 17.08 13.56 3.40
C THR A 102 16.85 14.97 2.83
N ARG A 103 16.43 15.91 3.68
CA ARG A 103 16.28 17.32 3.29
C ARG A 103 17.58 17.95 2.78
N SER A 104 18.75 17.42 3.16
CA SER A 104 20.06 17.90 2.68
C SER A 104 20.46 17.36 1.29
N GLY A 105 19.57 16.60 0.62
CA GLY A 105 19.81 16.03 -0.71
C GLY A 105 20.69 14.77 -0.74
N SER A 106 21.16 14.28 0.41
CA SER A 106 21.82 12.98 0.50
C SER A 106 20.78 11.87 0.60
N GLY A 107 21.08 10.69 0.05
CA GLY A 107 20.19 9.53 0.07
C GLY A 107 20.71 8.37 0.89
N PHE A 108 19.81 7.49 1.26
CA PHE A 108 20.09 6.18 1.85
C PHE A 108 19.38 5.12 1.05
N VAL A 109 20.09 4.06 0.69
CA VAL A 109 19.49 2.94 -0.03
C VAL A 109 19.35 1.76 0.91
N ALA A 110 18.09 1.37 1.17
CA ALA A 110 17.75 0.16 1.90
C ALA A 110 17.89 -1.06 0.97
N LEU A 111 18.62 -2.07 1.43
CA LEU A 111 18.82 -3.33 0.71
C LEU A 111 18.09 -4.45 1.44
N GLU A 112 17.38 -5.29 0.69
CA GLU A 112 16.68 -6.45 1.27
C GLU A 112 17.66 -7.40 1.99
N GLY A 113 17.35 -7.73 3.24
CA GLY A 113 18.16 -8.61 4.08
C GLY A 113 19.43 -8.00 4.67
N GLN A 114 19.62 -6.69 4.58
CA GLN A 114 20.71 -5.97 5.25
C GLN A 114 20.20 -5.05 6.36
N ASN A 115 20.87 -5.04 7.49
CA ASN A 115 20.50 -4.22 8.67
C ASN A 115 21.00 -2.76 8.60
N ARG A 116 21.67 -2.35 7.53
CA ARG A 116 22.23 -1.01 7.38
C ARG A 116 22.12 -0.52 5.95
N ASP A 117 21.60 0.69 5.81
CA ASP A 117 21.46 1.37 4.54
C ASP A 117 22.83 1.81 3.98
N ILE A 118 22.90 1.89 2.67
CA ILE A 118 24.04 2.43 1.93
C ILE A 118 23.84 3.93 1.76
N TYR A 119 24.82 4.72 2.21
CA TYR A 119 24.80 6.18 2.05
C TYR A 119 25.12 6.59 0.61
N ILE A 120 24.31 7.47 0.03
CA ILE A 120 24.48 8.04 -1.30
C ILE A 120 24.63 9.55 -1.17
N HIS A 121 25.80 10.07 -1.48
CA HIS A 121 26.01 11.51 -1.53
C HIS A 121 25.17 12.11 -2.67
N ALA A 122 24.62 13.34 -2.53
CA ALA A 122 23.79 14.00 -3.54
C ALA A 122 24.37 13.93 -4.96
N ARG A 123 25.67 14.21 -5.13
CA ARG A 123 26.38 14.12 -6.42
C ARG A 123 26.44 12.72 -7.04
N ASN A 124 26.18 11.67 -6.25
CA ASN A 124 26.20 10.27 -6.66
C ASN A 124 24.78 9.71 -6.89
N ALA A 125 23.75 10.52 -6.66
CA ALA A 125 22.35 10.12 -6.79
C ALA A 125 21.84 10.12 -8.24
N ARG A 126 22.56 10.80 -9.18
CA ARG A 126 22.16 10.95 -10.58
C ARG A 126 20.76 11.55 -10.70
N ASN A 127 19.91 10.87 -11.48
CA ASN A 127 18.50 11.21 -11.71
C ASN A 127 17.54 10.39 -10.85
N ALA A 128 17.96 9.87 -9.70
CA ALA A 128 17.06 9.21 -8.75
C ALA A 128 16.22 10.21 -7.98
N LEU A 129 14.97 9.84 -7.71
CA LEU A 129 14.03 10.55 -6.86
C LEU A 129 13.71 9.73 -5.61
N ASN A 130 13.07 10.36 -4.64
CA ASN A 130 12.71 9.72 -3.39
C ASN A 130 11.76 8.54 -3.60
N GLY A 131 12.09 7.38 -3.04
CA GLY A 131 11.32 6.13 -3.17
C GLY A 131 11.66 5.30 -4.40
N ASP A 132 12.51 5.79 -5.34
CA ASP A 132 12.87 5.03 -6.52
C ASP A 132 13.61 3.72 -6.16
N LYS A 133 13.33 2.64 -6.90
CA LYS A 133 14.18 1.46 -6.88
C LYS A 133 15.39 1.71 -7.78
N VAL A 134 16.56 1.70 -7.19
CA VAL A 134 17.81 2.06 -7.85
C VAL A 134 18.80 0.91 -7.84
N GLU A 135 19.52 0.79 -8.93
CA GLU A 135 20.74 0.01 -8.99
C GLU A 135 21.91 0.85 -8.50
N ILE A 136 22.58 0.38 -7.46
CA ILE A 136 23.73 1.07 -6.87
C ILE A 136 25.00 0.24 -6.94
N ARG A 137 26.12 0.93 -6.89
CA ARG A 137 27.45 0.32 -6.72
C ARG A 137 28.13 0.91 -5.50
N ILE A 138 28.66 0.04 -4.64
CA ILE A 138 29.45 0.48 -3.49
C ILE A 138 30.77 1.05 -4.00
N ILE A 139 31.10 2.28 -3.58
CA ILE A 139 32.36 2.98 -3.91
C ILE A 139 33.33 2.99 -2.73
N LYS A 140 32.79 2.85 -1.50
CA LYS A 140 33.59 2.78 -0.28
C LYS A 140 32.90 1.87 0.75
N ALA A 141 33.62 0.87 1.21
CA ALA A 141 33.11 -0.01 2.25
C ALA A 141 33.13 0.68 3.64
N GLY A 142 32.07 0.47 4.41
CA GLY A 142 32.02 0.94 5.79
C GLY A 142 32.91 0.08 6.69
N MET A 143 33.77 0.74 7.47
CA MET A 143 34.65 0.10 8.46
C MET A 143 34.43 0.72 9.83
N GLY A 144 34.60 -0.06 10.91
CA GLY A 144 34.54 0.46 12.28
C GLY A 144 33.22 1.11 12.68
N GLY A 145 32.08 0.55 12.22
CA GLY A 145 30.74 1.08 12.52
C GLY A 145 30.25 2.16 11.56
N LYS A 146 31.07 2.64 10.62
CA LYS A 146 30.64 3.58 9.56
C LYS A 146 29.82 2.88 8.48
N ARG A 147 28.88 3.61 7.86
CA ARG A 147 28.08 3.11 6.71
C ARG A 147 28.94 3.00 5.47
N SER A 148 28.61 2.07 4.59
CA SER A 148 29.16 2.03 3.23
C SER A 148 28.64 3.19 2.41
N GLU A 149 29.46 3.69 1.47
CA GLU A 149 29.07 4.73 0.51
C GLU A 149 28.88 4.10 -0.87
N GLY A 150 27.81 4.49 -1.55
CA GLY A 150 27.48 4.02 -2.88
C GLY A 150 27.28 5.15 -3.88
N LYS A 151 27.11 4.76 -5.13
CA LYS A 151 26.62 5.62 -6.22
C LYS A 151 25.50 4.93 -6.98
N VAL A 152 24.50 5.68 -7.40
CA VAL A 152 23.45 5.20 -8.29
C VAL A 152 24.06 4.92 -9.67
N VAL A 153 23.78 3.74 -10.21
CA VAL A 153 24.15 3.31 -11.56
C VAL A 153 23.02 3.63 -12.52
N SER A 154 21.79 3.25 -12.14
CA SER A 154 20.57 3.46 -12.91
C SER A 154 19.36 3.46 -11.97
N VAL A 155 18.25 4.02 -12.43
CA VAL A 155 16.94 3.88 -11.82
C VAL A 155 16.26 2.68 -12.49
N ALA A 156 15.99 1.63 -11.73
CA ALA A 156 15.34 0.42 -12.20
C ALA A 156 13.82 0.59 -12.32
N GLU A 157 13.23 1.27 -11.32
CA GLU A 157 11.79 1.53 -11.28
C GLU A 157 11.53 2.89 -10.59
N ARG A 158 10.66 3.70 -11.19
CA ARG A 158 10.22 4.96 -10.60
C ARG A 158 9.13 4.73 -9.56
N ALA A 159 9.30 5.29 -8.38
CA ALA A 159 8.25 5.27 -7.36
C ALA A 159 7.07 6.16 -7.75
N LYS A 160 7.34 7.29 -8.43
CA LYS A 160 6.36 8.30 -8.79
C LYS A 160 6.71 8.94 -10.12
N THR A 161 5.71 9.15 -10.97
CA THR A 161 5.84 9.83 -12.27
C THR A 161 5.07 11.14 -12.36
N ASP A 162 4.14 11.37 -11.43
CA ASP A 162 3.24 12.50 -11.43
C ASP A 162 3.55 13.41 -10.22
N PHE A 163 3.70 14.71 -10.45
CA PHE A 163 4.15 15.67 -9.45
C PHE A 163 3.27 16.91 -9.49
N VAL A 164 2.96 17.46 -8.32
CA VAL A 164 2.26 18.74 -8.20
C VAL A 164 3.27 19.85 -8.00
N GLY A 165 3.08 20.96 -8.69
CA GLY A 165 3.93 22.13 -8.54
C GLY A 165 3.34 23.37 -9.16
N ILE A 166 4.06 24.49 -9.03
CA ILE A 166 3.68 25.79 -9.61
C ILE A 166 4.35 25.91 -10.97
N LEU A 167 3.55 26.32 -11.98
CA LEU A 167 4.03 26.52 -13.34
C LEU A 167 4.66 27.91 -13.49
N GLU A 168 5.91 27.93 -13.90
CA GLU A 168 6.63 29.14 -14.31
C GLU A 168 6.80 29.16 -15.83
N VAL A 169 6.20 30.14 -16.51
CA VAL A 169 6.27 30.27 -17.96
C VAL A 169 7.11 31.47 -18.33
N SER A 170 8.07 31.26 -19.25
CA SER A 170 8.87 32.28 -19.92
C SER A 170 8.57 32.26 -21.43
N GLU A 171 9.10 33.23 -22.17
CA GLU A 171 8.86 33.34 -23.63
C GLU A 171 9.29 32.08 -24.43
N LYS A 172 10.32 31.36 -23.98
CA LYS A 172 10.95 30.26 -24.73
C LYS A 172 10.82 28.90 -24.05
N TYR A 173 10.48 28.84 -22.78
CA TYR A 173 10.43 27.62 -22.00
C TYR A 173 9.51 27.78 -20.79
N ALA A 174 9.11 26.67 -20.24
CA ALA A 174 8.39 26.63 -18.97
C ALA A 174 9.00 25.57 -18.04
N PHE A 175 8.82 25.80 -16.75
CA PHE A 175 9.17 24.85 -15.70
C PHE A 175 8.01 24.68 -14.74
N VAL A 176 7.90 23.47 -14.16
CA VAL A 176 7.07 23.24 -12.98
C VAL A 176 8.01 23.07 -11.79
N VAL A 177 7.86 23.94 -10.80
CA VAL A 177 8.56 23.90 -9.52
C VAL A 177 7.73 23.06 -8.56
N PRO A 178 8.20 21.84 -8.14
CA PRO A 178 7.42 20.98 -7.25
C PRO A 178 7.20 21.61 -5.86
N ASN A 179 6.02 21.36 -5.29
CA ASN A 179 5.68 21.77 -3.91
C ASN A 179 6.24 20.81 -2.84
N ASP A 180 7.00 19.78 -3.24
CA ASP A 180 7.54 18.76 -2.35
C ASP A 180 9.04 18.96 -2.12
N ASP A 181 9.44 19.25 -0.88
CA ASP A 181 10.84 19.40 -0.45
C ASP A 181 11.74 18.20 -0.78
N LYS A 182 11.15 17.03 -1.02
CA LYS A 182 11.87 15.80 -1.39
C LYS A 182 12.11 15.66 -2.88
N THR A 183 11.59 16.59 -3.69
CA THR A 183 11.77 16.64 -5.14
C THR A 183 12.57 17.90 -5.51
N PRO A 184 13.90 17.90 -5.37
CA PRO A 184 14.74 19.10 -5.49
C PRO A 184 15.09 19.46 -6.94
N VAL A 185 14.22 19.15 -7.90
CA VAL A 185 14.44 19.39 -9.33
C VAL A 185 13.17 19.91 -9.98
N ASP A 186 13.32 20.93 -10.83
CA ASP A 186 12.24 21.49 -11.61
C ASP A 186 12.02 20.68 -12.90
N PHE A 187 10.77 20.54 -13.31
CA PHE A 187 10.39 19.83 -14.52
C PHE A 187 10.34 20.78 -15.71
N PHE A 188 11.15 20.53 -16.73
CA PHE A 188 11.07 21.26 -17.98
C PHE A 188 9.81 20.87 -18.77
N ILE A 189 9.02 21.86 -19.17
CA ILE A 189 7.78 21.69 -19.90
C ILE A 189 7.90 22.35 -21.27
N PRO A 190 7.85 21.60 -22.36
CA PRO A 190 7.74 22.18 -23.71
C PRO A 190 6.46 23.02 -23.81
N LEU A 191 6.52 24.15 -24.50
CA LEU A 191 5.37 25.09 -24.59
C LEU A 191 4.14 24.47 -25.25
N ASP A 192 4.29 23.45 -26.08
CA ASP A 192 3.20 22.68 -26.68
C ASP A 192 2.58 21.65 -25.72
N LYS A 193 3.12 21.49 -24.50
CA LYS A 193 2.68 20.54 -23.46
C LYS A 193 2.11 21.25 -22.23
N LEU A 194 1.77 22.51 -22.33
CA LEU A 194 1.21 23.30 -21.22
C LEU A 194 -0.26 22.95 -20.88
N ASN A 195 -0.98 22.27 -21.75
CA ASN A 195 -2.38 21.89 -21.53
C ASN A 195 -3.29 23.07 -21.14
N GLY A 196 -3.02 24.27 -21.66
CA GLY A 196 -3.76 25.51 -21.37
C GLY A 196 -3.43 26.18 -20.04
N ALA A 197 -2.49 25.64 -19.26
CA ALA A 197 -2.07 26.22 -17.98
C ALA A 197 -1.35 27.56 -18.17
N LYS A 198 -1.52 28.44 -17.20
CA LYS A 198 -0.94 29.79 -17.16
C LYS A 198 0.17 29.89 -16.12
N HIS A 199 1.02 30.90 -16.27
CA HIS A 199 2.05 31.21 -15.26
C HIS A 199 1.43 31.43 -13.88
N GLY A 200 2.04 30.81 -12.85
CA GLY A 200 1.61 30.90 -11.47
C GLY A 200 0.54 29.90 -11.04
N GLU A 201 -0.05 29.15 -11.98
CA GLU A 201 -1.05 28.14 -11.62
C GLU A 201 -0.41 26.87 -11.05
N VAL A 202 -1.14 26.23 -10.14
CA VAL A 202 -0.82 24.91 -9.62
C VAL A 202 -1.25 23.86 -10.63
N VAL A 203 -0.34 22.95 -10.96
CA VAL A 203 -0.55 21.94 -12.01
C VAL A 203 -0.07 20.57 -11.57
N LEU A 204 -0.64 19.54 -12.17
CA LEU A 204 -0.10 18.16 -12.12
C LEU A 204 0.74 17.95 -13.38
N VAL A 205 2.03 17.71 -13.17
CA VAL A 205 2.97 17.37 -14.25
C VAL A 205 3.26 15.87 -14.23
N LYS A 206 3.18 15.24 -15.40
CA LYS A 206 3.64 13.87 -15.62
C LYS A 206 5.02 13.89 -16.22
N MET A 207 6.00 13.29 -15.54
CA MET A 207 7.34 13.10 -16.08
C MET A 207 7.30 12.19 -17.31
N THR A 208 7.88 12.65 -18.41
CA THR A 208 7.93 11.90 -19.67
C THR A 208 9.28 11.24 -19.91
N SER A 209 10.36 11.91 -19.52
CA SER A 209 11.71 11.38 -19.63
C SER A 209 12.67 12.12 -18.70
N TRP A 210 13.71 11.43 -18.26
CA TRP A 210 14.84 12.04 -17.55
C TRP A 210 16.08 11.16 -17.73
N SER A 211 16.96 11.50 -18.64
CA SER A 211 18.25 10.84 -18.80
C SER A 211 19.29 11.38 -17.81
N ALA A 212 20.32 10.56 -17.53
CA ALA A 212 21.31 10.88 -16.51
C ALA A 212 22.22 12.08 -16.83
N ASP A 213 22.23 12.52 -18.07
CA ASP A 213 22.96 13.69 -18.59
C ASP A 213 22.11 14.97 -18.61
N GLN A 214 20.80 14.87 -18.40
CA GLN A 214 19.89 16.00 -18.32
C GLN A 214 19.85 16.59 -16.91
N LYS A 215 19.87 17.92 -16.81
CA LYS A 215 19.77 18.64 -15.53
C LYS A 215 18.38 18.56 -14.92
N SER A 216 17.35 18.62 -15.77
CA SER A 216 15.92 18.60 -15.37
C SER A 216 15.18 17.49 -16.09
N PRO A 217 14.21 16.85 -15.43
CA PRO A 217 13.28 15.94 -16.11
C PRO A 217 12.40 16.70 -17.09
N TYR A 218 12.01 16.05 -18.16
CA TYR A 218 10.97 16.54 -19.08
C TYR A 218 9.61 16.08 -18.61
N GLY A 219 8.64 16.98 -18.66
CA GLY A 219 7.26 16.70 -18.28
C GLY A 219 6.23 17.23 -19.27
N LYS A 220 5.00 16.82 -19.07
CA LYS A 220 3.80 17.39 -19.68
C LYS A 220 2.76 17.69 -18.61
N ILE A 221 2.03 18.78 -18.73
CA ILE A 221 0.93 19.06 -17.82
C ILE A 221 -0.25 18.17 -18.17
N VAL A 222 -0.74 17.42 -17.17
CA VAL A 222 -1.88 16.51 -17.31
C VAL A 222 -3.17 17.08 -16.71
N GLU A 223 -3.04 17.91 -15.67
CA GLU A 223 -4.16 18.59 -15.01
C GLU A 223 -3.76 19.99 -14.57
N VAL A 224 -4.70 20.94 -14.68
CA VAL A 224 -4.55 22.30 -14.18
C VAL A 224 -5.49 22.45 -12.98
N PHE A 225 -4.94 22.70 -11.81
CA PHE A 225 -5.74 22.89 -10.60
C PHE A 225 -6.24 24.33 -10.49
N GLY A 226 -5.42 25.32 -10.87
CA GLY A 226 -5.75 26.74 -10.87
C GLY A 226 -4.89 27.59 -9.95
N ASN A 227 -5.46 28.68 -9.39
CA ASN A 227 -4.76 29.63 -8.55
C ASN A 227 -4.39 29.01 -7.18
N PRO A 228 -3.12 29.09 -6.71
CA PRO A 228 -2.71 28.57 -5.42
C PRO A 228 -3.43 29.18 -4.20
N GLU A 229 -4.04 30.37 -4.34
CA GLU A 229 -4.80 30.99 -3.25
C GLU A 229 -6.21 30.39 -3.05
N ASP A 230 -6.66 29.51 -3.94
CA ASP A 230 -7.95 28.83 -3.82
C ASP A 230 -7.82 27.56 -2.96
N ASN A 231 -8.59 27.48 -1.87
CA ASN A 231 -8.61 26.33 -0.98
C ASN A 231 -8.94 25.01 -1.71
N ASN A 232 -9.78 25.04 -2.73
CA ASN A 232 -10.06 23.87 -3.56
C ASN A 232 -8.81 23.36 -4.29
N VAL A 233 -7.99 24.30 -4.79
CA VAL A 233 -6.73 23.99 -5.48
C VAL A 233 -5.75 23.37 -4.51
N GLU A 234 -5.64 23.91 -3.30
CA GLU A 234 -4.78 23.36 -2.26
C GLU A 234 -5.17 21.92 -1.91
N MET A 235 -6.47 21.67 -1.64
CA MET A 235 -6.97 20.33 -1.29
C MET A 235 -6.74 19.32 -2.43
N ARG A 236 -7.04 19.70 -3.69
CA ARG A 236 -6.77 18.84 -4.87
C ARG A 236 -5.28 18.55 -5.04
N SER A 237 -4.43 19.53 -4.75
CA SER A 237 -2.97 19.40 -4.80
C SER A 237 -2.46 18.39 -3.76
N ILE A 238 -2.96 18.45 -2.53
CA ILE A 238 -2.62 17.52 -1.46
C ILE A 238 -3.01 16.10 -1.86
N LEU A 239 -4.22 15.90 -2.36
CA LEU A 239 -4.71 14.60 -2.84
C LEU A 239 -3.83 14.04 -3.95
N ALA A 240 -3.57 14.84 -4.99
CA ALA A 240 -2.74 14.44 -6.13
C ALA A 240 -1.30 14.11 -5.70
N ASN A 241 -0.71 14.86 -4.75
CA ASN A 241 0.59 14.56 -4.18
C ASN A 241 0.63 13.22 -3.45
N LYS A 242 -0.49 12.79 -2.89
CA LYS A 242 -0.64 11.49 -2.23
C LYS A 242 -1.07 10.36 -3.18
N GLY A 243 -1.23 10.67 -4.47
CA GLY A 243 -1.61 9.70 -5.50
C GLY A 243 -3.12 9.47 -5.62
N PHE A 244 -3.95 10.28 -4.93
CA PHE A 244 -5.41 10.20 -5.05
C PHE A 244 -5.91 11.09 -6.20
N THR A 245 -6.78 10.53 -7.04
CA THR A 245 -7.50 11.26 -8.08
C THR A 245 -8.90 11.61 -7.58
N THR A 246 -9.41 12.79 -7.93
CA THR A 246 -10.72 13.26 -7.49
C THR A 246 -11.89 12.67 -8.29
N GLY A 247 -11.65 12.18 -9.50
CA GLY A 247 -12.64 11.58 -10.38
C GLY A 247 -12.36 10.12 -10.68
N PHE A 248 -13.28 9.49 -11.38
CA PHE A 248 -13.15 8.13 -11.90
C PHE A 248 -12.94 8.14 -13.41
N GLN A 249 -12.31 7.10 -13.94
CA GLN A 249 -12.21 6.90 -15.37
C GLN A 249 -13.60 6.60 -15.96
N ARG A 250 -13.86 7.02 -17.21
CA ARG A 250 -15.15 6.80 -17.87
C ARG A 250 -15.58 5.35 -17.95
N VAL A 251 -14.63 4.41 -18.02
CA VAL A 251 -14.94 2.97 -18.03
C VAL A 251 -15.50 2.53 -16.69
N VAL A 252 -14.96 3.03 -15.58
CA VAL A 252 -15.42 2.76 -14.21
C VAL A 252 -16.81 3.34 -13.97
N GLU A 253 -17.02 4.61 -14.39
CA GLU A 253 -18.34 5.26 -14.28
C GLU A 253 -19.41 4.51 -15.07
N ARG A 254 -19.12 4.11 -16.33
CA ARG A 254 -20.06 3.34 -17.15
C ARG A 254 -20.39 1.97 -16.53
N GLU A 255 -19.41 1.29 -15.96
CA GLU A 255 -19.67 0.02 -15.30
C GLU A 255 -20.55 0.22 -14.06
N ALA A 256 -20.31 1.26 -13.27
CA ALA A 256 -21.16 1.64 -12.15
C ALA A 256 -22.61 1.95 -12.60
N GLU A 257 -22.79 2.69 -13.70
CA GLU A 257 -24.10 3.03 -14.26
C GLU A 257 -24.90 1.82 -14.70
N GLN A 258 -24.25 0.73 -15.11
CA GLN A 258 -24.91 -0.51 -15.55
C GLN A 258 -25.42 -1.37 -14.39
N ILE A 259 -25.01 -1.09 -13.14
CA ILE A 259 -25.47 -1.84 -11.99
C ILE A 259 -26.96 -1.56 -11.75
N PRO A 260 -27.81 -2.62 -11.69
CA PRO A 260 -29.24 -2.45 -11.43
C PRO A 260 -29.49 -1.85 -10.05
N LEU A 261 -30.46 -0.98 -9.93
CA LEU A 261 -30.92 -0.44 -8.64
C LEU A 261 -31.87 -1.40 -7.92
N GLU A 262 -32.63 -2.19 -8.69
CA GLU A 262 -33.59 -3.14 -8.16
C GLU A 262 -32.91 -4.48 -7.83
N ILE A 263 -33.28 -5.06 -6.71
CA ILE A 263 -32.85 -6.39 -6.30
C ILE A 263 -33.77 -7.43 -6.92
N SER A 264 -33.21 -8.41 -7.64
CA SER A 264 -34.03 -9.45 -8.26
C SER A 264 -34.61 -10.41 -7.23
N LYS A 265 -35.80 -10.96 -7.52
CA LYS A 265 -36.45 -11.95 -6.65
C LYS A 265 -35.60 -13.23 -6.48
N GLU A 266 -34.85 -13.60 -7.53
CA GLU A 266 -33.94 -14.74 -7.52
C GLU A 266 -32.75 -14.51 -6.57
N GLU A 267 -32.28 -13.26 -6.43
CA GLU A 267 -31.20 -12.92 -5.49
C GLU A 267 -31.74 -12.90 -4.05
N ILE A 268 -32.91 -12.32 -3.83
CA ILE A 268 -33.59 -12.34 -2.52
C ILE A 268 -33.75 -13.78 -2.02
N ALA A 269 -34.21 -14.68 -2.88
CA ALA A 269 -34.45 -16.09 -2.52
C ALA A 269 -33.19 -16.87 -2.10
N LYS A 270 -32.01 -16.39 -2.43
CA LYS A 270 -30.71 -16.99 -2.03
C LYS A 270 -30.19 -16.50 -0.67
N ARG A 271 -30.86 -15.52 -0.05
CA ARG A 271 -30.42 -14.85 1.15
C ARG A 271 -31.35 -15.11 2.33
N LYS A 272 -30.83 -14.98 3.56
CA LYS A 272 -31.67 -14.96 4.75
C LYS A 272 -32.43 -13.64 4.78
N ASP A 273 -33.75 -13.72 4.84
CA ASP A 273 -34.63 -12.56 4.78
C ASP A 273 -34.77 -11.91 6.16
N PHE A 274 -34.39 -10.64 6.25
CA PHE A 274 -34.50 -9.78 7.42
C PHE A 274 -35.38 -8.56 7.18
N ARG A 275 -36.14 -8.51 6.07
CA ARG A 275 -36.94 -7.34 5.71
C ARG A 275 -38.07 -7.04 6.70
N ASP A 276 -38.54 -8.07 7.40
CA ASP A 276 -39.56 -7.94 8.44
C ASP A 276 -38.98 -7.83 9.86
N VAL A 277 -37.64 -7.65 9.99
CA VAL A 277 -36.95 -7.49 11.26
C VAL A 277 -36.51 -6.04 11.39
N LEU A 278 -36.86 -5.39 12.49
CA LEU A 278 -36.44 -4.01 12.78
C LEU A 278 -34.96 -3.85 12.54
N THR A 279 -34.62 -2.97 11.59
CA THR A 279 -33.23 -2.73 11.19
C THR A 279 -32.99 -1.23 11.03
N PHE A 280 -31.90 -0.73 11.59
CA PHE A 280 -31.56 0.70 11.51
C PHE A 280 -30.04 0.92 11.45
N THR A 281 -29.64 2.10 10.97
CA THR A 281 -28.24 2.57 10.97
C THR A 281 -28.04 3.65 12.03
N ILE A 282 -26.78 3.82 12.51
CA ILE A 282 -26.38 4.84 13.47
C ILE A 282 -25.08 5.47 12.96
N ASP A 283 -25.16 6.68 12.45
CA ASP A 283 -24.08 7.32 11.69
C ASP A 283 -23.94 8.81 12.04
N PRO A 284 -22.81 9.46 11.66
CA PRO A 284 -22.68 10.91 11.73
C PRO A 284 -23.80 11.65 11.00
N ALA A 285 -24.16 12.84 11.44
CA ALA A 285 -25.28 13.62 10.87
C ALA A 285 -25.15 13.90 9.35
N ASP A 286 -23.92 14.06 8.86
CA ASP A 286 -23.57 14.37 7.47
C ASP A 286 -23.21 13.13 6.62
N ALA A 287 -23.22 11.92 7.19
CA ALA A 287 -22.96 10.68 6.45
C ALA A 287 -23.99 10.42 5.34
N LYS A 288 -23.53 9.86 4.23
CA LYS A 288 -24.34 9.45 3.07
C LYS A 288 -24.07 8.00 2.66
N ASP A 289 -22.99 7.44 3.11
CA ASP A 289 -22.45 6.09 2.88
C ASP A 289 -22.67 5.25 4.15
N PHE A 290 -23.88 4.71 4.31
CA PHE A 290 -24.22 3.86 5.45
C PHE A 290 -23.75 2.44 5.16
N ASP A 291 -22.62 2.06 5.75
CA ASP A 291 -21.96 0.78 5.46
C ASP A 291 -22.48 -0.35 6.34
N ASP A 292 -22.98 -0.05 7.54
CA ASP A 292 -23.45 -1.02 8.51
C ASP A 292 -24.82 -0.67 9.10
N ALA A 293 -25.57 -1.71 9.47
CA ALA A 293 -26.87 -1.60 10.13
C ALA A 293 -27.00 -2.66 11.23
N LEU A 294 -27.78 -2.35 12.23
CA LEU A 294 -28.17 -3.25 13.31
C LEU A 294 -29.58 -3.73 13.11
N SER A 295 -29.82 -5.05 13.23
CA SER A 295 -31.16 -5.58 13.36
C SER A 295 -31.41 -6.12 14.77
N PHE A 296 -32.65 -6.01 15.22
CA PHE A 296 -33.06 -6.42 16.55
C PHE A 296 -34.43 -7.12 16.51
N ARG A 297 -34.56 -8.26 17.16
CA ARG A 297 -35.87 -8.86 17.52
C ARG A 297 -35.79 -9.69 18.77
N LYS A 298 -36.93 -9.74 19.52
CA LYS A 298 -37.13 -10.63 20.66
C LYS A 298 -37.55 -12.00 20.13
N LEU A 299 -36.95 -13.07 20.66
CA LEU A 299 -37.29 -14.44 20.33
C LEU A 299 -38.34 -14.99 21.31
N GLU A 300 -39.08 -16.05 20.88
CA GLU A 300 -40.11 -16.70 21.70
C GLU A 300 -39.57 -17.30 23.02
N ASN A 301 -38.30 -17.68 23.03
CA ASN A 301 -37.61 -18.22 24.21
C ASN A 301 -37.16 -17.13 25.23
N GLY A 302 -37.43 -15.85 24.94
CA GLY A 302 -37.06 -14.71 25.79
C GLY A 302 -35.68 -14.14 25.54
N ASN A 303 -34.89 -14.76 24.66
CA ASN A 303 -33.61 -14.24 24.19
C ASN A 303 -33.79 -13.13 23.13
N ILE A 304 -32.74 -12.44 22.80
CA ILE A 304 -32.71 -11.47 21.67
C ILE A 304 -31.88 -12.00 20.51
N GLU A 305 -32.31 -11.70 19.30
CA GLU A 305 -31.48 -11.86 18.10
C GLU A 305 -30.99 -10.47 17.66
N VAL A 306 -29.68 -10.31 17.56
CA VAL A 306 -29.01 -9.10 17.09
C VAL A 306 -28.25 -9.43 15.83
N GLY A 307 -28.51 -8.70 14.76
CA GLY A 307 -27.76 -8.81 13.50
C GLY A 307 -26.90 -7.58 13.28
N VAL A 308 -25.66 -7.80 12.85
CA VAL A 308 -24.78 -6.75 12.31
C VAL A 308 -24.70 -7.01 10.81
N HIS A 309 -25.25 -6.11 10.01
CA HIS A 309 -25.37 -6.21 8.58
C HIS A 309 -24.42 -5.22 7.92
N ILE A 310 -23.51 -5.73 7.10
CA ILE A 310 -22.59 -4.90 6.31
C ILE A 310 -23.03 -4.92 4.85
N ALA A 311 -23.01 -3.82 4.16
CA ALA A 311 -23.33 -3.71 2.74
C ALA A 311 -22.56 -4.76 1.92
N ASP A 312 -23.26 -5.61 1.14
CA ASP A 312 -22.64 -6.66 0.30
C ASP A 312 -22.09 -6.04 -1.00
N VAL A 313 -21.05 -5.21 -0.88
CA VAL A 313 -20.40 -4.54 -2.00
C VAL A 313 -19.90 -5.55 -3.03
N THR A 314 -19.44 -6.73 -2.58
CA THR A 314 -18.90 -7.79 -3.43
C THR A 314 -19.95 -8.46 -4.32
N HIS A 315 -21.24 -8.27 -4.04
CA HIS A 315 -22.30 -8.68 -4.94
C HIS A 315 -22.31 -7.87 -6.24
N TYR A 316 -22.03 -6.60 -6.14
CA TYR A 316 -22.10 -5.64 -7.24
C TYR A 316 -20.80 -5.55 -8.04
N ILE A 317 -19.65 -5.75 -7.40
CA ILE A 317 -18.33 -5.64 -8.02
C ILE A 317 -17.79 -7.02 -8.38
N LYS A 318 -17.54 -7.23 -9.67
CA LYS A 318 -17.00 -8.50 -10.17
C LYS A 318 -15.47 -8.48 -10.13
N PRO A 319 -14.82 -9.53 -9.60
CA PRO A 319 -13.35 -9.61 -9.63
C PRO A 319 -12.78 -9.42 -11.04
N GLY A 320 -11.76 -8.54 -11.17
CA GLY A 320 -11.11 -8.21 -12.43
C GLY A 320 -11.90 -7.24 -13.32
N SER A 321 -13.00 -6.66 -12.83
CA SER A 321 -13.70 -5.60 -13.52
C SER A 321 -12.99 -4.25 -13.38
N ALA A 322 -13.38 -3.23 -14.16
CA ALA A 322 -12.81 -1.89 -14.03
C ALA A 322 -13.09 -1.27 -12.66
N LEU A 323 -14.25 -1.56 -12.07
CA LEU A 323 -14.59 -1.15 -10.69
C LEU A 323 -13.69 -1.82 -9.66
N ASP A 324 -13.41 -3.12 -9.81
CA ASP A 324 -12.53 -3.88 -8.90
C ASP A 324 -11.09 -3.37 -8.97
N GLU A 325 -10.56 -3.18 -10.18
CA GLU A 325 -9.20 -2.64 -10.38
C GLU A 325 -9.06 -1.23 -9.79
N GLU A 326 -10.07 -0.36 -9.99
CA GLU A 326 -10.07 0.98 -9.43
C GLU A 326 -10.16 0.96 -7.89
N ALA A 327 -11.01 0.09 -7.32
CA ALA A 327 -11.12 -0.08 -5.88
C ALA A 327 -9.81 -0.58 -5.25
N ILE A 328 -9.12 -1.54 -5.89
CA ILE A 328 -7.80 -2.01 -5.47
C ILE A 328 -6.77 -0.88 -5.52
N ASN A 329 -6.78 -0.09 -6.59
CA ASN A 329 -5.84 1.02 -6.76
C ASN A 329 -6.05 2.14 -5.72
N ARG A 330 -7.29 2.48 -5.40
CA ARG A 330 -7.62 3.49 -4.38
C ARG A 330 -7.43 2.96 -2.96
N ALA A 331 -7.76 1.70 -2.72
CA ALA A 331 -7.67 0.97 -1.46
C ALA A 331 -8.51 1.52 -0.30
N THR A 332 -8.95 2.78 -0.33
CA THR A 332 -9.72 3.44 0.73
C THR A 332 -10.49 4.65 0.21
N SER A 333 -11.54 5.05 0.91
CA SER A 333 -12.11 6.40 0.81
C SER A 333 -11.28 7.37 1.64
N VAL A 334 -11.16 8.62 1.18
CA VAL A 334 -10.41 9.68 1.88
C VAL A 334 -11.39 10.75 2.33
N TYR A 335 -11.50 10.93 3.65
CA TYR A 335 -12.37 11.92 4.27
C TYR A 335 -11.57 13.19 4.54
N LEU A 336 -11.97 14.29 3.90
CA LEU A 336 -11.44 15.62 4.13
C LEU A 336 -12.43 16.42 4.97
N VAL A 337 -12.04 17.61 5.40
CA VAL A 337 -12.88 18.47 6.25
C VAL A 337 -14.20 18.85 5.58
N ASP A 338 -14.21 19.01 4.24
CA ASP A 338 -15.34 19.54 3.47
C ASP A 338 -15.90 18.57 2.42
N ARG A 339 -15.22 17.44 2.19
CA ARG A 339 -15.62 16.44 1.16
C ARG A 339 -15.04 15.06 1.39
N VAL A 340 -15.62 14.09 0.74
CA VAL A 340 -15.11 12.71 0.67
C VAL A 340 -14.63 12.42 -0.76
N ILE A 341 -13.46 11.79 -0.87
CA ILE A 341 -13.02 11.17 -2.13
C ILE A 341 -13.28 9.67 -1.98
N PRO A 342 -14.34 9.16 -2.57
CA PRO A 342 -14.78 7.80 -2.32
C PRO A 342 -13.91 6.78 -3.05
N MET A 343 -13.78 5.58 -2.45
CA MET A 343 -13.10 4.43 -3.08
C MET A 343 -13.87 3.93 -4.30
N LEU A 344 -15.19 4.03 -4.29
CA LEU A 344 -16.11 3.61 -5.37
C LEU A 344 -16.95 4.80 -5.86
N PRO A 345 -17.41 4.78 -7.12
CA PRO A 345 -18.35 5.80 -7.60
C PRO A 345 -19.57 5.96 -6.70
N GLU A 346 -20.06 7.20 -6.55
CA GLU A 346 -21.19 7.55 -5.65
C GLU A 346 -22.44 6.72 -5.90
N ARG A 347 -22.66 6.26 -7.13
CA ARG A 347 -23.76 5.34 -7.46
C ARG A 347 -23.69 4.03 -6.63
N LEU A 348 -22.48 3.57 -6.27
CA LEU A 348 -22.31 2.45 -5.36
C LEU A 348 -22.26 2.90 -3.91
N SER A 349 -21.31 3.77 -3.57
CA SER A 349 -21.03 4.16 -2.18
C SER A 349 -22.24 4.83 -1.51
N ASN A 350 -22.88 5.81 -2.18
CA ASN A 350 -24.03 6.52 -1.65
C ASN A 350 -25.37 5.94 -2.16
N GLY A 351 -25.33 4.99 -3.09
CA GLY A 351 -26.49 4.42 -3.79
C GLY A 351 -26.81 3.00 -3.37
N VAL A 352 -26.48 2.04 -4.25
CA VAL A 352 -26.91 0.65 -4.10
C VAL A 352 -26.30 -0.05 -2.87
N CYS A 353 -25.09 0.35 -2.45
CA CYS A 353 -24.43 -0.22 -1.28
C CYS A 353 -24.81 0.48 0.02
N SER A 354 -25.16 1.78 -0.01
CA SER A 354 -25.55 2.52 1.21
C SER A 354 -26.86 2.01 1.79
N LEU A 355 -26.89 1.64 3.06
CA LEU A 355 -28.05 1.06 3.78
C LEU A 355 -29.07 2.14 4.16
N ARG A 356 -29.50 2.92 3.17
CA ARG A 356 -30.41 4.07 3.33
C ARG A 356 -31.78 3.63 3.86
N PRO A 357 -32.40 4.47 4.72
CA PRO A 357 -33.71 4.15 5.29
C PRO A 357 -34.81 4.05 4.22
N ASN A 358 -35.77 3.20 4.47
CA ASN A 358 -36.92 2.88 3.62
C ASN A 358 -36.54 2.21 2.27
N GLU A 359 -35.44 1.46 2.27
CA GLU A 359 -34.97 0.74 1.08
C GLU A 359 -34.57 -0.70 1.44
N GLU A 360 -34.82 -1.64 0.49
CA GLU A 360 -34.27 -2.99 0.57
C GLU A 360 -32.79 -2.97 0.19
N LYS A 361 -31.96 -3.68 0.95
CA LYS A 361 -30.51 -3.71 0.74
C LYS A 361 -29.94 -5.13 0.89
N LEU A 362 -28.93 -5.41 0.07
CA LEU A 362 -28.16 -6.65 0.15
C LEU A 362 -27.00 -6.49 1.12
N CYS A 363 -26.94 -7.42 2.08
CA CYS A 363 -25.92 -7.39 3.11
C CYS A 363 -25.22 -8.74 3.26
N PHE A 364 -24.06 -8.70 3.91
CA PHE A 364 -23.39 -9.83 4.53
C PHE A 364 -23.42 -9.60 6.03
N ALA A 365 -23.97 -10.53 6.80
CA ALA A 365 -24.28 -10.30 8.19
C ALA A 365 -23.66 -11.34 9.13
N ALA A 366 -23.40 -10.90 10.36
CA ALA A 366 -23.23 -11.74 11.52
C ALA A 366 -24.45 -11.56 12.43
N VAL A 367 -25.14 -12.67 12.74
CA VAL A 367 -26.37 -12.69 13.53
C VAL A 367 -26.13 -13.52 14.78
N PHE A 368 -26.48 -12.96 15.94
CA PHE A 368 -26.21 -13.51 17.25
C PHE A 368 -27.51 -13.74 17.99
N GLU A 369 -27.68 -14.90 18.63
CA GLU A 369 -28.65 -15.10 19.67
C GLU A 369 -27.97 -14.83 21.02
N ILE A 370 -28.56 -13.96 21.82
CA ILE A 370 -27.99 -13.45 23.09
C ILE A 370 -29.03 -13.63 24.21
N ASP A 371 -28.61 -14.18 25.35
CA ASP A 371 -29.46 -14.31 26.53
C ASP A 371 -29.51 -13.02 27.37
N ASN A 372 -30.30 -13.02 28.43
CA ASN A 372 -30.47 -11.86 29.32
C ASN A 372 -29.20 -11.48 30.11
N ASP A 373 -28.20 -12.34 30.14
CA ASP A 373 -26.89 -12.10 30.75
C ASP A 373 -25.85 -11.59 29.74
N ALA A 374 -26.28 -11.18 28.54
CA ALA A 374 -25.46 -10.74 27.41
C ALA A 374 -24.50 -11.83 26.87
N LYS A 375 -24.80 -13.09 27.10
CA LYS A 375 -24.01 -14.21 26.62
C LYS A 375 -24.47 -14.62 25.22
N VAL A 376 -23.55 -14.68 24.27
CA VAL A 376 -23.81 -15.22 22.94
C VAL A 376 -24.02 -16.73 23.03
N LEU A 377 -25.18 -17.19 22.62
CA LEU A 377 -25.59 -18.61 22.61
C LEU A 377 -25.34 -19.24 21.24
N SER A 378 -25.64 -18.51 20.16
CA SER A 378 -25.42 -18.97 18.80
C SER A 378 -24.96 -17.82 17.89
N THR A 379 -24.28 -18.18 16.79
CA THR A 379 -23.81 -17.23 15.78
C THR A 379 -24.08 -17.81 14.40
N TRP A 380 -24.68 -17.00 13.54
CA TRP A 380 -24.82 -17.30 12.11
C TRP A 380 -24.15 -16.21 11.28
N ILE A 381 -23.44 -16.60 10.21
CA ILE A 381 -22.76 -15.66 9.29
C ILE A 381 -23.18 -16.01 7.87
N GLY A 382 -23.59 -15.00 7.10
CA GLY A 382 -23.96 -15.23 5.70
C GLY A 382 -24.63 -14.02 5.05
N ARG A 383 -25.12 -14.24 3.84
CA ARG A 383 -25.79 -13.22 3.04
C ARG A 383 -27.22 -12.99 3.51
N THR A 384 -27.60 -11.73 3.67
CA THR A 384 -28.93 -11.31 4.06
C THR A 384 -29.50 -10.31 3.06
N VAL A 385 -30.81 -10.15 3.07
CA VAL A 385 -31.53 -9.01 2.55
C VAL A 385 -32.24 -8.34 3.71
N ILE A 386 -32.10 -7.04 3.85
CA ILE A 386 -32.71 -6.21 4.88
C ILE A 386 -33.65 -5.18 4.28
N TYR A 387 -34.56 -4.66 5.07
CA TYR A 387 -35.23 -3.38 4.86
C TYR A 387 -34.76 -2.45 5.98
N SER A 388 -34.14 -1.33 5.63
CA SER A 388 -33.68 -0.37 6.63
C SER A 388 -34.84 0.51 7.07
N ASP A 389 -35.29 0.38 8.31
CA ASP A 389 -36.47 1.08 8.82
C ASP A 389 -36.16 2.54 9.19
N LYS A 390 -34.97 2.78 9.72
CA LYS A 390 -34.60 4.08 10.26
C LYS A 390 -33.09 4.34 10.14
N ARG A 391 -32.74 5.58 9.93
CA ARG A 391 -31.40 6.10 10.16
C ARG A 391 -31.41 6.98 11.40
N PHE A 392 -30.51 6.73 12.33
CA PHE A 392 -30.22 7.57 13.50
C PHE A 392 -28.88 8.28 13.34
N THR A 393 -28.75 9.44 13.99
CA THR A 393 -27.43 10.01 14.26
C THR A 393 -26.87 9.47 15.58
N TYR A 394 -25.57 9.62 15.80
CA TYR A 394 -24.99 9.30 17.12
C TYR A 394 -25.63 10.12 18.24
N GLU A 395 -25.96 11.38 17.95
CA GLU A 395 -26.61 12.30 18.90
C GLU A 395 -28.03 11.82 19.24
N ASP A 396 -28.83 11.41 18.22
CA ASP A 396 -30.19 10.90 18.41
C ASP A 396 -30.19 9.68 19.38
N VAL A 397 -29.25 8.74 19.15
CA VAL A 397 -29.15 7.52 19.98
C VAL A 397 -28.69 7.87 21.40
N GLN A 398 -27.70 8.76 21.51
CA GLN A 398 -27.20 9.20 22.83
C GLN A 398 -28.31 9.87 23.65
N GLU A 399 -29.09 10.76 23.03
CA GLU A 399 -30.22 11.41 23.66
C GLU A 399 -31.28 10.39 24.10
N THR A 400 -31.60 9.40 23.21
CA THR A 400 -32.55 8.32 23.55
C THR A 400 -32.09 7.51 24.78
N ILE A 401 -30.79 7.18 24.88
CA ILE A 401 -30.21 6.43 25.98
C ILE A 401 -30.28 7.25 27.27
N GLU A 402 -29.94 8.53 27.23
CA GLU A 402 -29.93 9.41 28.42
C GLU A 402 -31.34 9.74 28.93
N ALA A 403 -32.23 10.11 28.00
CA ALA A 403 -33.62 10.45 28.33
C ALA A 403 -34.47 9.22 28.64
N LYS A 404 -34.09 8.04 28.20
CA LYS A 404 -34.88 6.79 28.21
C LYS A 404 -36.23 6.98 27.55
N ASP A 405 -36.26 7.74 26.48
CA ASP A 405 -37.45 8.08 25.68
C ASP A 405 -37.07 8.23 24.24
N GLY A 406 -38.01 7.94 23.35
CA GLY A 406 -37.76 8.07 21.90
C GLY A 406 -38.20 6.87 21.08
N LEU A 407 -37.96 6.94 19.79
CA LEU A 407 -38.28 5.86 18.85
C LEU A 407 -37.34 4.67 19.08
N TYR A 408 -37.92 3.45 19.22
CA TYR A 408 -37.20 2.20 19.48
C TYR A 408 -36.33 2.24 20.74
N VAL A 409 -36.79 2.99 21.77
CA VAL A 409 -36.05 3.16 23.03
C VAL A 409 -35.77 1.83 23.74
N ASP A 410 -36.70 0.90 23.73
CA ASP A 410 -36.52 -0.42 24.37
C ASP A 410 -35.44 -1.24 23.70
N GLU A 411 -35.40 -1.23 22.36
CA GLU A 411 -34.42 -1.94 21.54
C GLU A 411 -33.04 -1.30 21.71
N ILE A 412 -32.96 0.02 21.63
CA ILE A 412 -31.71 0.78 21.80
C ILE A 412 -31.13 0.55 23.22
N LEU A 413 -31.95 0.59 24.26
CA LEU A 413 -31.49 0.34 25.64
C LEU A 413 -31.05 -1.11 25.86
N GLN A 414 -31.62 -2.09 25.13
CA GLN A 414 -31.17 -3.48 25.20
C GLN A 414 -29.89 -3.74 24.44
N LEU A 415 -29.58 -2.93 23.42
CA LEU A 415 -28.35 -3.01 22.67
C LEU A 415 -27.18 -2.29 23.36
N ASN A 416 -27.48 -1.29 24.23
CA ASN A 416 -26.49 -0.52 24.99
C ASN A 416 -25.98 -1.30 26.19
#